data_0fe8dfdf6750c2017159ecdd608f3aa6
#
_entry.id   0fe8dfdf6750c2017159ecdd608f3aa6
#
_cell.length_a   1.000
_cell.length_b   1.000
_cell.length_c   1.000
_cell.angle_alpha   90.00
_cell.angle_beta   90.00
_cell.angle_gamma   90.00
#
_symmetry.space_group_name_H-M   'P 1'
#
loop_
_entity.id
_entity.type
_entity.pdbx_description
1 polymer ?
#
loop_
_entity_poly.entity_id
_entity_poly.type
_entity_poly.pdbx_seq_one_letter_code
_entity_poly.pdbx_strand_id
1 'polypeptide(L)'
;MQEDEKSVLRATVAERAERFDEMAEFMKDRVKKGAALSAEERDLLSAAYKGALSGRRHAVRVASSVEAHEAEDGRKENAALAAGYRTKVEAELQSICDDAIALLRADLVPKAETGEPKVFYLKMQGDYCRYTAEFAQGEARAKVAEEARQAYEVATEEAGKNLLTTHPVRLGLALNYSVFQYEVLQ
;
A
#
# COMPACT_ATOMS: atom_id res chain seq x y z
N MET A 1 -25.66 18.28 2.05
CA MET A 1 -24.59 17.29 2.00
C MET A 1 -23.28 18.01 2.30
N GLN A 2 -22.61 17.65 3.35
CA GLN A 2 -21.33 18.24 3.75
C GLN A 2 -20.23 17.84 2.74
N GLU A 3 -19.14 18.60 2.67
CA GLU A 3 -18.03 18.31 1.71
C GLU A 3 -17.38 16.95 1.97
N ASP A 4 -17.38 16.48 3.22
CA ASP A 4 -16.89 15.14 3.60
C ASP A 4 -17.73 14.03 2.96
N GLU A 5 -19.07 14.16 3.08
CA GLU A 5 -20.03 13.22 2.47
C GLU A 5 -19.89 13.18 0.94
N LYS A 6 -19.58 14.33 0.32
CA LYS A 6 -19.35 14.37 -1.14
C LYS A 6 -18.09 13.61 -1.55
N SER A 7 -17.00 13.72 -0.79
CA SER A 7 -15.76 12.98 -1.07
C SER A 7 -15.97 11.48 -0.93
N VAL A 8 -16.65 11.05 0.13
CA VAL A 8 -16.99 9.62 0.34
C VAL A 8 -17.90 9.08 -0.76
N LEU A 9 -18.94 9.84 -1.15
CA LEU A 9 -19.83 9.43 -2.25
C LEU A 9 -19.06 9.30 -3.57
N ARG A 10 -18.18 10.27 -3.90
CA ARG A 10 -17.34 10.20 -5.11
C ARG A 10 -16.42 8.98 -5.07
N ALA A 11 -15.79 8.70 -3.92
CA ALA A 11 -14.96 7.51 -3.74
C ALA A 11 -15.75 6.21 -3.96
N THR A 12 -16.96 6.11 -3.42
CA THR A 12 -17.85 4.94 -3.62
C THR A 12 -18.27 4.77 -5.10
N VAL A 13 -18.52 5.87 -5.80
CA VAL A 13 -18.81 5.82 -7.25
C VAL A 13 -17.59 5.36 -8.05
N ALA A 14 -16.41 5.91 -7.73
CA ALA A 14 -15.15 5.53 -8.37
C ALA A 14 -14.80 4.05 -8.10
N GLU A 15 -15.04 3.53 -6.90
CA GLU A 15 -14.89 2.11 -6.56
C GLU A 15 -15.72 1.23 -7.48
N ARG A 16 -17.02 1.53 -7.62
CA ARG A 16 -17.93 0.75 -8.49
C ARG A 16 -17.57 0.83 -9.96
N ALA A 17 -16.91 1.92 -10.36
CA ALA A 17 -16.39 2.13 -11.70
C ALA A 17 -14.98 1.58 -11.90
N GLU A 18 -14.38 0.95 -10.89
CA GLU A 18 -13.00 0.45 -10.87
C GLU A 18 -11.94 1.55 -11.20
N ARG A 19 -12.26 2.81 -10.88
CA ARG A 19 -11.40 3.98 -11.08
C ARG A 19 -10.61 4.28 -9.80
N PHE A 20 -9.74 3.36 -9.44
CA PHE A 20 -9.08 3.36 -8.12
C PHE A 20 -8.13 4.54 -7.91
N ASP A 21 -7.50 5.07 -8.95
CA ASP A 21 -6.65 6.27 -8.83
C ASP A 21 -7.49 7.49 -8.40
N GLU A 22 -8.67 7.69 -9.00
CA GLU A 22 -9.59 8.76 -8.60
C GLU A 22 -10.19 8.50 -7.21
N MET A 23 -10.48 7.25 -6.90
CA MET A 23 -10.95 6.86 -5.58
C MET A 23 -9.93 7.22 -4.51
N ALA A 24 -8.63 7.01 -4.75
CA ALA A 24 -7.55 7.38 -3.84
C ALA A 24 -7.47 8.90 -3.63
N GLU A 25 -7.60 9.69 -4.69
CA GLU A 25 -7.63 11.15 -4.60
C GLU A 25 -8.85 11.66 -3.79
N PHE A 26 -10.04 11.09 -4.00
CA PHE A 26 -11.23 11.47 -3.23
C PHE A 26 -11.10 11.11 -1.75
N MET A 27 -10.50 9.96 -1.41
CA MET A 27 -10.25 9.58 -0.02
C MET A 27 -9.14 10.41 0.61
N LYS A 28 -8.11 10.78 -0.12
CA LYS A 28 -7.08 11.71 0.31
C LYS A 28 -7.65 13.10 0.64
N ASP A 29 -8.54 13.60 -0.21
CA ASP A 29 -9.27 14.84 0.06
C ASP A 29 -10.12 14.74 1.33
N ARG A 30 -10.75 13.58 1.58
CA ARG A 30 -11.50 13.32 2.81
C ARG A 30 -10.58 13.37 4.05
N VAL A 31 -9.41 12.74 3.98
CA VAL A 31 -8.43 12.74 5.09
C VAL A 31 -7.93 14.15 5.40
N LYS A 32 -7.63 14.96 4.39
CA LYS A 32 -7.12 16.33 4.55
C LYS A 32 -8.11 17.28 5.26
N LYS A 33 -9.39 16.95 5.29
CA LYS A 33 -10.40 17.70 6.06
C LYS A 33 -10.29 17.52 7.58
N GLY A 34 -9.47 16.57 8.04
CA GLY A 34 -8.96 16.50 9.40
C GLY A 34 -9.83 15.74 10.40
N ALA A 35 -11.08 15.40 10.10
CA ALA A 35 -11.91 14.56 10.96
C ALA A 35 -11.48 13.08 10.86
N ALA A 36 -11.57 12.35 11.97
CA ALA A 36 -11.29 10.92 12.00
C ALA A 36 -12.15 10.15 10.98
N LEU A 37 -11.55 9.14 10.35
CA LEU A 37 -12.29 8.27 9.43
C LEU A 37 -13.10 7.24 10.21
N SER A 38 -14.34 6.99 9.78
CA SER A 38 -15.12 5.85 10.24
C SER A 38 -14.47 4.52 9.77
N ALA A 39 -14.93 3.40 10.31
CA ALA A 39 -14.45 2.08 9.86
C ALA A 39 -14.67 1.87 8.35
N GLU A 40 -15.85 2.24 7.86
CA GLU A 40 -16.20 2.16 6.43
C GLU A 40 -15.31 3.07 5.57
N GLU A 41 -15.02 4.29 6.03
CA GLU A 41 -14.12 5.20 5.33
C GLU A 41 -12.68 4.70 5.31
N ARG A 42 -12.22 4.02 6.38
CA ARG A 42 -10.90 3.36 6.40
C ARG A 42 -10.81 2.21 5.40
N ASP A 43 -11.88 1.42 5.29
CA ASP A 43 -11.97 0.35 4.31
C ASP A 43 -11.94 0.90 2.88
N LEU A 44 -12.68 1.98 2.60
CA LEU A 44 -12.66 2.67 1.30
C LEU A 44 -11.25 3.20 0.97
N LEU A 45 -10.56 3.82 1.93
CA LEU A 45 -9.19 4.29 1.74
C LEU A 45 -8.24 3.14 1.40
N SER A 46 -8.34 2.03 2.14
CA SER A 46 -7.54 0.82 1.89
C SER A 46 -7.84 0.21 0.53
N ALA A 47 -9.12 0.10 0.16
CA ALA A 47 -9.55 -0.42 -1.14
C ALA A 47 -9.03 0.44 -2.30
N ALA A 48 -9.07 1.78 -2.15
CA ALA A 48 -8.60 2.72 -3.16
C ALA A 48 -7.12 2.50 -3.51
N TYR A 49 -6.23 2.56 -2.52
CA TYR A 49 -4.80 2.37 -2.74
C TYR A 49 -4.45 0.94 -3.17
N LYS A 50 -5.12 -0.07 -2.61
CA LYS A 50 -4.97 -1.47 -3.04
C LYS A 50 -5.35 -1.67 -4.51
N GLY A 51 -6.49 -1.11 -4.93
CA GLY A 51 -6.96 -1.17 -6.31
C GLY A 51 -6.00 -0.47 -7.26
N ALA A 52 -5.54 0.74 -6.92
CA ALA A 52 -4.57 1.50 -7.70
C ALA A 52 -3.24 0.75 -7.91
N LEU A 53 -2.79 -0.02 -6.91
CA LEU A 53 -1.55 -0.79 -6.98
C LEU A 53 -1.70 -2.14 -7.69
N SER A 54 -2.86 -2.77 -7.63
CA SER A 54 -3.04 -4.17 -8.05
C SER A 54 -2.65 -4.42 -9.49
N GLY A 55 -3.16 -3.61 -10.43
CA GLY A 55 -2.84 -3.72 -11.85
C GLY A 55 -1.36 -3.44 -12.14
N ARG A 56 -0.77 -2.46 -11.46
CA ARG A 56 0.64 -2.09 -11.62
C ARG A 56 1.59 -3.17 -11.10
N ARG A 57 1.30 -3.76 -9.93
CA ARG A 57 2.07 -4.89 -9.39
C ARG A 57 2.00 -6.11 -10.34
N HIS A 58 0.83 -6.37 -10.92
CA HIS A 58 0.72 -7.42 -11.95
C HIS A 58 1.57 -7.08 -13.19
N ALA A 59 1.49 -5.85 -13.69
CA ALA A 59 2.25 -5.41 -14.86
C ALA A 59 3.78 -5.51 -14.64
N VAL A 60 4.29 -5.14 -13.45
CA VAL A 60 5.72 -5.32 -13.11
C VAL A 60 6.12 -6.78 -13.17
N ARG A 61 5.33 -7.70 -12.58
CA ARG A 61 5.63 -9.15 -12.63
C ARG A 61 5.66 -9.69 -14.06
N VAL A 62 4.68 -9.31 -14.88
CA VAL A 62 4.63 -9.72 -16.29
C VAL A 62 5.82 -9.17 -17.06
N ALA A 63 6.13 -7.88 -16.91
CA ALA A 63 7.26 -7.26 -17.59
C ALA A 63 8.60 -7.88 -17.19
N SER A 64 8.81 -8.19 -15.90
CA SER A 64 9.99 -8.90 -15.40
C SER A 64 10.12 -10.31 -16.02
N SER A 65 9.01 -11.04 -16.10
CA SER A 65 8.99 -12.37 -16.72
C SER A 65 9.32 -12.32 -18.21
N VAL A 66 8.78 -11.34 -18.94
CA VAL A 66 9.09 -11.14 -20.37
C VAL A 66 10.55 -10.74 -20.56
N GLU A 67 11.06 -9.80 -19.76
CA GLU A 67 12.47 -9.38 -19.79
C GLU A 67 13.42 -10.57 -19.61
N ALA A 68 13.16 -11.43 -18.60
CA ALA A 68 13.97 -12.60 -18.33
C ALA A 68 13.93 -13.59 -19.51
N HIS A 69 12.74 -13.89 -20.03
CA HIS A 69 12.57 -14.82 -21.14
C HIS A 69 13.28 -14.32 -22.43
N GLU A 70 13.13 -13.06 -22.79
CA GLU A 70 13.78 -12.47 -23.96
C GLU A 70 15.31 -12.43 -23.80
N ALA A 71 15.80 -12.23 -22.58
CA ALA A 71 17.24 -12.26 -22.27
C ALA A 71 17.82 -13.68 -22.39
N GLU A 72 17.11 -14.71 -21.90
CA GLU A 72 17.49 -16.11 -22.00
C GLU A 72 17.57 -16.56 -23.47
N ASP A 73 16.65 -16.10 -24.32
CA ASP A 73 16.62 -16.39 -25.75
C ASP A 73 17.63 -15.56 -26.57
N GLY A 74 18.41 -14.71 -25.92
CA GLY A 74 19.41 -13.86 -26.56
C GLY A 74 18.85 -12.66 -27.34
N ARG A 75 17.54 -12.37 -27.22
CA ARG A 75 16.87 -11.26 -27.89
C ARG A 75 17.03 -9.95 -27.09
N LYS A 76 18.24 -9.41 -27.09
CA LYS A 76 18.66 -8.29 -26.24
C LYS A 76 17.82 -7.02 -26.41
N GLU A 77 17.40 -6.70 -27.65
CA GLU A 77 16.56 -5.52 -27.92
C GLU A 77 15.17 -5.67 -27.29
N ASN A 78 14.56 -6.84 -27.40
CA ASN A 78 13.26 -7.11 -26.78
C ASN A 78 13.36 -7.06 -25.24
N ALA A 79 14.41 -7.66 -24.67
CA ALA A 79 14.66 -7.60 -23.24
C ALA A 79 14.82 -6.15 -22.76
N ALA A 80 15.53 -5.31 -23.51
CA ALA A 80 15.69 -3.89 -23.18
C ALA A 80 14.35 -3.11 -23.24
N LEU A 81 13.50 -3.43 -24.22
CA LEU A 81 12.15 -2.84 -24.30
C LEU A 81 11.28 -3.25 -23.11
N ALA A 82 11.30 -4.53 -22.72
CA ALA A 82 10.58 -5.03 -21.57
C ALA A 82 11.08 -4.38 -20.25
N ALA A 83 12.41 -4.25 -20.10
CA ALA A 83 13.02 -3.56 -18.97
C ALA A 83 12.60 -2.08 -18.88
N GLY A 84 12.57 -1.38 -20.01
CA GLY A 84 12.10 0.02 -20.07
C GLY A 84 10.64 0.16 -19.66
N TYR A 85 9.78 -0.76 -20.10
CA TYR A 85 8.38 -0.79 -19.68
C TYR A 85 8.24 -1.10 -18.18
N ARG A 86 8.96 -2.11 -17.67
CA ARG A 86 9.00 -2.43 -16.24
C ARG A 86 9.38 -1.22 -15.39
N THR A 87 10.48 -0.56 -15.73
CA THR A 87 10.96 0.63 -14.99
C THR A 87 9.91 1.76 -14.97
N LYS A 88 9.19 1.97 -16.06
CA LYS A 88 8.09 2.94 -16.10
C LYS A 88 6.99 2.57 -15.10
N VAL A 89 6.55 1.32 -15.08
CA VAL A 89 5.47 0.88 -14.18
C VAL A 89 5.93 0.86 -12.73
N GLU A 90 7.19 0.51 -12.44
CA GLU A 90 7.81 0.62 -11.11
C GLU A 90 7.79 2.06 -10.58
N ALA A 91 8.06 3.05 -11.44
CA ALA A 91 7.98 4.46 -11.06
C ALA A 91 6.54 4.90 -10.71
N GLU A 92 5.53 4.43 -11.46
CA GLU A 92 4.12 4.67 -11.15
C GLU A 92 3.74 4.03 -9.79
N LEU A 93 4.18 2.81 -9.57
CA LEU A 93 3.96 2.04 -8.34
C LEU A 93 4.59 2.75 -7.14
N GLN A 94 5.85 3.20 -7.28
CA GLN A 94 6.56 3.97 -6.26
C GLN A 94 5.78 5.23 -5.89
N SER A 95 5.33 5.99 -6.87
CA SER A 95 4.58 7.23 -6.64
C SER A 95 3.32 7.00 -5.79
N ILE A 96 2.57 5.91 -6.05
CA ILE A 96 1.37 5.57 -5.29
C ILE A 96 1.74 5.15 -3.86
N CYS A 97 2.78 4.34 -3.69
CA CYS A 97 3.25 3.93 -2.36
C CYS A 97 3.72 5.13 -1.54
N ASP A 98 4.48 6.03 -2.14
CA ASP A 98 5.00 7.24 -1.47
C ASP A 98 3.84 8.14 -1.02
N ASP A 99 2.83 8.33 -1.87
CA ASP A 99 1.65 9.12 -1.54
C ASP A 99 0.87 8.51 -0.36
N ALA A 100 0.65 7.19 -0.38
CA ALA A 100 -0.01 6.47 0.70
C ALA A 100 0.78 6.57 2.02
N ILE A 101 2.09 6.34 1.97
CA ILE A 101 2.97 6.40 3.15
C ILE A 101 3.01 7.83 3.72
N ALA A 102 3.10 8.84 2.86
CA ALA A 102 3.09 10.24 3.29
C ALA A 102 1.79 10.60 4.00
N LEU A 103 0.64 10.20 3.44
CA LEU A 103 -0.68 10.43 4.04
C LEU A 103 -0.81 9.73 5.41
N LEU A 104 -0.37 8.48 5.50
CA LEU A 104 -0.39 7.71 6.74
C LEU A 104 0.48 8.35 7.83
N ARG A 105 1.69 8.77 7.49
CA ARG A 105 2.65 9.37 8.44
C ARG A 105 2.25 10.76 8.91
N ALA A 106 1.76 11.60 8.00
CA ALA A 106 1.46 12.98 8.32
C ALA A 106 0.08 13.17 8.97
N ASP A 107 -0.92 12.44 8.51
CA ASP A 107 -2.30 12.74 8.82
C ASP A 107 -3.04 11.65 9.60
N LEU A 108 -2.73 10.36 9.38
CA LEU A 108 -3.55 9.27 9.90
C LEU A 108 -2.97 8.65 11.18
N VAL A 109 -1.73 8.15 11.14
CA VAL A 109 -1.11 7.49 12.29
C VAL A 109 -0.99 8.40 13.53
N PRO A 110 -0.54 9.68 13.40
CA PRO A 110 -0.41 10.56 14.56
C PRO A 110 -1.73 10.95 15.21
N LYS A 111 -2.82 10.95 14.45
CA LYS A 111 -4.16 11.35 14.91
C LYS A 111 -5.06 10.16 15.25
N ALA A 112 -4.57 8.93 15.03
CA ALA A 112 -5.35 7.72 15.25
C ALA A 112 -5.61 7.49 16.74
N GLU A 113 -6.86 7.17 17.07
CA GLU A 113 -7.19 6.62 18.39
C GLU A 113 -6.47 5.29 18.61
N THR A 114 -6.10 5.01 19.85
CA THR A 114 -5.50 3.73 20.25
C THR A 114 -6.43 2.56 19.94
N GLY A 115 -5.83 1.39 19.70
CA GLY A 115 -6.58 0.19 19.35
C GLY A 115 -6.73 -0.01 17.84
N GLU A 116 -7.91 -0.38 17.39
CA GLU A 116 -8.16 -0.82 16.01
C GLU A 116 -7.76 0.20 14.94
N PRO A 117 -8.13 1.51 15.03
CA PRO A 117 -7.74 2.48 14.01
C PRO A 117 -6.23 2.62 13.85
N LYS A 118 -5.50 2.66 14.98
CA LYS A 118 -4.05 2.79 14.97
C LYS A 118 -3.35 1.55 14.39
N VAL A 119 -3.81 0.36 14.78
CA VAL A 119 -3.31 -0.89 14.21
C VAL A 119 -3.56 -0.96 12.70
N PHE A 120 -4.75 -0.55 12.26
CA PHE A 120 -5.13 -0.51 10.84
C PHE A 120 -4.16 0.36 10.02
N TYR A 121 -3.89 1.60 10.46
CA TYR A 121 -3.02 2.51 9.72
C TYR A 121 -1.55 2.09 9.77
N LEU A 122 -1.05 1.59 10.90
CA LEU A 122 0.33 1.09 11.01
C LEU A 122 0.56 -0.15 10.14
N LYS A 123 -0.41 -1.08 10.13
CA LYS A 123 -0.40 -2.23 9.21
C LYS A 123 -0.38 -1.76 7.76
N MET A 124 -1.23 -0.80 7.41
CA MET A 124 -1.29 -0.23 6.06
C MET A 124 0.07 0.42 5.68
N GLN A 125 0.70 1.15 6.59
CA GLN A 125 2.04 1.71 6.37
C GLN A 125 3.08 0.62 6.12
N GLY A 126 3.09 -0.45 6.91
CA GLY A 126 3.95 -1.62 6.69
C GLY A 126 3.72 -2.27 5.33
N ASP A 127 2.46 -2.41 4.92
CA ASP A 127 2.08 -3.01 3.63
C ASP A 127 2.65 -2.20 2.45
N TYR A 128 2.55 -0.87 2.45
CA TYR A 128 3.08 -0.05 1.35
C TYR A 128 4.60 0.02 1.35
N CYS A 129 5.26 0.05 2.50
CA CYS A 129 6.72 -0.11 2.57
C CYS A 129 7.16 -1.48 2.03
N ARG A 130 6.44 -2.55 2.33
CA ARG A 130 6.70 -3.89 1.78
C ARG A 130 6.55 -3.92 0.27
N TYR A 131 5.49 -3.33 -0.29
CA TYR A 131 5.30 -3.26 -1.74
C TYR A 131 6.43 -2.51 -2.44
N THR A 132 6.93 -1.43 -1.86
CA THR A 132 8.13 -0.74 -2.36
C THR A 132 9.36 -1.64 -2.29
N ALA A 133 9.55 -2.42 -1.22
CA ALA A 133 10.68 -3.32 -1.06
C ALA A 133 10.70 -4.48 -2.08
N GLU A 134 9.56 -4.82 -2.70
CA GLU A 134 9.46 -5.89 -3.71
C GLU A 134 10.27 -5.57 -4.98
N PHE A 135 10.42 -4.29 -5.35
CA PHE A 135 11.14 -3.86 -6.55
C PHE A 135 12.35 -2.97 -6.27
N ALA A 136 12.46 -2.37 -5.09
CA ALA A 136 13.62 -1.59 -4.70
C ALA A 136 14.88 -2.47 -4.58
N GLN A 137 16.05 -1.87 -4.78
CA GLN A 137 17.34 -2.57 -4.73
C GLN A 137 18.33 -1.85 -3.80
N GLY A 138 19.34 -2.58 -3.35
CA GLY A 138 20.46 -2.02 -2.60
C GLY A 138 20.02 -1.31 -1.31
N GLU A 139 20.60 -0.14 -1.06
CA GLU A 139 20.35 0.66 0.14
C GLU A 139 18.90 1.15 0.24
N ALA A 140 18.26 1.48 -0.89
CA ALA A 140 16.86 1.88 -0.91
C ALA A 140 15.94 0.75 -0.42
N ARG A 141 16.20 -0.50 -0.84
CA ARG A 141 15.46 -1.68 -0.37
C ARG A 141 15.66 -1.89 1.13
N ALA A 142 16.90 -1.82 1.60
CA ALA A 142 17.20 -1.99 3.02
C ALA A 142 16.47 -0.95 3.90
N LYS A 143 16.45 0.30 3.45
CA LYS A 143 15.75 1.38 4.14
C LYS A 143 14.25 1.14 4.25
N VAL A 144 13.57 0.87 3.13
CA VAL A 144 12.12 0.67 3.17
C VAL A 144 11.73 -0.64 3.87
N ALA A 145 12.57 -1.68 3.81
CA ALA A 145 12.38 -2.90 4.58
C ALA A 145 12.44 -2.64 6.09
N GLU A 146 13.39 -1.83 6.56
CA GLU A 146 13.48 -1.43 7.96
C GLU A 146 12.27 -0.59 8.39
N GLU A 147 11.80 0.32 7.56
CA GLU A 147 10.59 1.11 7.81
C GLU A 147 9.33 0.21 7.89
N ALA A 148 9.23 -0.80 7.03
CA ALA A 148 8.16 -1.79 7.08
C ALA A 148 8.20 -2.60 8.38
N ARG A 149 9.40 -3.08 8.76
CA ARG A 149 9.61 -3.83 10.01
C ARG A 149 9.13 -3.04 11.22
N GLN A 150 9.56 -1.78 11.34
CA GLN A 150 9.17 -0.90 12.43
C GLN A 150 7.66 -0.68 12.49
N ALA A 151 7.02 -0.43 11.35
CA ALA A 151 5.57 -0.23 11.29
C ALA A 151 4.81 -1.49 11.74
N TYR A 152 5.22 -2.68 11.29
CA TYR A 152 4.60 -3.94 11.69
C TYR A 152 4.85 -4.28 13.16
N GLU A 153 6.03 -4.00 13.71
CA GLU A 153 6.35 -4.22 15.14
C GLU A 153 5.48 -3.34 16.04
N VAL A 154 5.42 -2.03 15.75
CA VAL A 154 4.57 -1.10 16.51
C VAL A 154 3.09 -1.48 16.41
N ALA A 155 2.63 -1.88 15.20
CA ALA A 155 1.27 -2.37 15.01
C ALA A 155 0.99 -3.63 15.85
N THR A 156 1.95 -4.55 15.91
CA THR A 156 1.83 -5.81 16.67
C THR A 156 1.75 -5.56 18.17
N GLU A 157 2.57 -4.64 18.70
CA GLU A 157 2.48 -4.23 20.09
C GLU A 157 1.15 -3.58 20.44
N GLU A 158 0.68 -2.66 19.62
CA GLU A 158 -0.61 -1.99 19.77
C GLU A 158 -1.76 -3.00 19.74
N ALA A 159 -1.73 -3.92 18.77
CA ALA A 159 -2.73 -4.99 18.64
C ALA A 159 -2.73 -5.94 19.84
N GLY A 160 -1.54 -6.26 20.38
CA GLY A 160 -1.39 -7.10 21.56
C GLY A 160 -2.03 -6.51 22.82
N LYS A 161 -1.99 -5.18 22.95
CA LYS A 161 -2.55 -4.46 24.09
C LYS A 161 -4.06 -4.23 23.99
N ASN A 162 -4.58 -4.02 22.78
CA ASN A 162 -5.90 -3.42 22.58
C ASN A 162 -6.89 -4.28 21.79
N LEU A 163 -6.45 -5.34 21.11
CA LEU A 163 -7.30 -6.17 20.27
C LEU A 163 -7.32 -7.63 20.71
N LEU A 164 -8.48 -8.26 20.65
CA LEU A 164 -8.61 -9.71 20.83
C LEU A 164 -7.80 -10.46 19.77
N THR A 165 -7.30 -11.66 20.11
CA THR A 165 -6.53 -12.51 19.19
C THR A 165 -7.31 -12.89 17.92
N THR A 166 -8.63 -12.92 18.00
CA THR A 166 -9.55 -13.23 16.88
C THR A 166 -9.96 -12.00 16.07
N HIS A 167 -9.49 -10.79 16.46
CA HIS A 167 -9.90 -9.56 15.78
C HIS A 167 -9.39 -9.54 14.33
N PRO A 168 -10.25 -9.26 13.32
CA PRO A 168 -9.87 -9.34 11.90
C PRO A 168 -8.63 -8.52 11.54
N VAL A 169 -8.53 -7.29 12.05
CA VAL A 169 -7.36 -6.42 11.79
C VAL A 169 -6.09 -7.01 12.39
N ARG A 170 -6.15 -7.63 13.60
CA ARG A 170 -5.01 -8.31 14.22
C ARG A 170 -4.58 -9.55 13.44
N LEU A 171 -5.53 -10.33 12.95
CA LEU A 171 -5.26 -11.50 12.10
C LEU A 171 -4.65 -11.08 10.75
N GLY A 172 -5.19 -10.04 10.11
CA GLY A 172 -4.65 -9.49 8.87
C GLY A 172 -3.23 -8.91 9.05
N LEU A 173 -2.96 -8.27 10.20
CA LEU A 173 -1.62 -7.81 10.55
C LEU A 173 -0.64 -8.98 10.67
N ALA A 174 -0.98 -10.01 11.42
CA ALA A 174 -0.13 -11.19 11.61
C ALA A 174 0.19 -11.87 10.26
N LEU A 175 -0.82 -12.01 9.39
CA LEU A 175 -0.64 -12.56 8.05
C LEU A 175 0.31 -11.70 7.22
N ASN A 176 0.09 -10.39 7.12
CA ASN A 176 0.91 -9.52 6.27
C ASN A 176 2.34 -9.37 6.81
N TYR A 177 2.50 -9.35 8.13
CA TYR A 177 3.84 -9.34 8.74
C TYR A 177 4.59 -10.65 8.47
N SER A 178 3.93 -11.81 8.52
CA SER A 178 4.58 -13.08 8.17
C SER A 178 4.99 -13.14 6.70
N VAL A 179 4.16 -12.60 5.79
CA VAL A 179 4.51 -12.46 4.36
C VAL A 179 5.73 -11.55 4.18
N PHE A 180 5.77 -10.41 4.88
CA PHE A 180 6.93 -9.52 4.86
C PHE A 180 8.21 -10.22 5.33
N GLN A 181 8.15 -10.95 6.44
CA GLN A 181 9.30 -11.69 6.96
C GLN A 181 9.82 -12.73 5.98
N TYR A 182 8.90 -13.40 5.26
CA TYR A 182 9.25 -14.41 4.28
C TYR A 182 9.77 -13.82 2.96
N GLU A 183 9.13 -12.79 2.42
CA GLU A 183 9.45 -12.27 1.07
C GLU A 183 10.56 -11.21 1.06
N VAL A 184 10.75 -10.48 2.16
CA VAL A 184 11.63 -9.30 2.19
C VAL A 184 12.86 -9.49 3.05
N LEU A 185 12.74 -10.18 4.20
CA LEU A 185 13.84 -10.34 5.17
C LEU A 185 14.68 -11.63 4.95
N GLN A 186 14.34 -12.48 4.00
CA GLN A 186 15.15 -13.65 3.65
C GLN A 186 16.35 -13.28 2.79
#